data_31fd2adf9eb7b1997f28ea67544e7979
#
_entry.id   31fd2adf9eb7b1997f28ea67544e7979
#
_cell.length_a   1.000
_cell.length_b   1.000
_cell.length_c   1.000
_cell.angle_alpha   90.00
_cell.angle_beta   90.00
_cell.angle_gamma   90.00
#
_symmetry.space_group_name_H-M   'P 1'
#
loop_
_entity.id
_entity.type
_entity.pdbx_description
1 polymer ?
#
loop_
_entity_poly.entity_id
_entity_poly.type
_entity_poly.pdbx_seq_one_letter_code
_entity_poly.pdbx_strand_id
1 'polypeptide(L)'
;MIKKNLVLLILLTLYTLFGVWLSINNGISHDAFHEQANWYKNLEGIKLFLTTGEYEEFLNYKDKYHGIGFHLFSQPFQFLFSGTVEEISGASSYGSLLITKHISIFVIFSISAVFFYLIALNISKNFNFSILTTAIYITYPYLFGHAQINPKDIPFLSVWLINTYFFIVILKSFLNKEKIKIRNIILLSFFSAYLISIRISGILIFIQYFMGILILNNYAKIDFKFFLIKNIKYFLYSFVTFFLFVLILNPIFWHNPIEFFNSIKWMSKYQQDVCTLTLGNCMKSLNLP
;
A
#
# COMPACT_ATOMS: atom_id res chain seq x y z
N MET A 1 30.92 -3.45 5.50
CA MET A 1 29.47 -3.51 5.22
C MET A 1 28.66 -2.67 6.22
N ILE A 2 28.83 -2.83 7.54
CA ILE A 2 28.08 -2.12 8.59
C ILE A 2 28.17 -0.59 8.46
N LYS A 3 29.36 -0.01 8.30
CA LYS A 3 29.54 1.46 8.12
C LYS A 3 28.79 2.02 6.90
N LYS A 4 28.74 1.31 5.78
CA LYS A 4 28.01 1.74 4.57
C LYS A 4 26.50 1.74 4.77
N ASN A 5 25.96 0.73 5.47
CA ASN A 5 24.53 0.68 5.77
C ASN A 5 24.12 1.77 6.78
N LEU A 6 25.00 2.14 7.71
CA LEU A 6 24.75 3.22 8.66
C LEU A 6 24.66 4.58 7.94
N VAL A 7 25.57 4.86 7.01
CA VAL A 7 25.53 6.10 6.20
C VAL A 7 24.23 6.17 5.39
N LEU A 8 23.82 5.06 4.75
CA LEU A 8 22.57 5.02 4.01
C LEU A 8 21.37 5.29 4.92
N LEU A 9 21.34 4.72 6.13
CA LEU A 9 20.27 4.94 7.10
C LEU A 9 20.21 6.41 7.54
N ILE A 10 21.36 7.04 7.81
CA ILE A 10 21.43 8.47 8.17
C ILE A 10 20.89 9.33 7.04
N LEU A 11 21.33 9.09 5.79
CA LEU A 11 20.88 9.85 4.62
C LEU A 11 19.35 9.69 4.42
N LEU A 12 18.82 8.50 4.57
CA LEU A 12 17.39 8.25 4.45
C LEU A 12 16.60 8.93 5.58
N THR A 13 17.14 8.95 6.81
CA THR A 13 16.53 9.67 7.92
C THR A 13 16.48 11.17 7.65
N LEU A 14 17.59 11.76 7.19
CA LEU A 14 17.64 13.19 6.81
C LEU A 14 16.67 13.51 5.68
N TYR A 15 16.60 12.65 4.66
CA TYR A 15 15.63 12.75 3.58
C TYR A 15 14.18 12.70 4.11
N THR A 16 13.89 11.79 5.05
CA THR A 16 12.56 11.68 5.65
C THR A 16 12.20 12.92 6.45
N LEU A 17 13.13 13.45 7.25
CA LEU A 17 12.91 14.69 8.02
C LEU A 17 12.68 15.89 7.10
N PHE A 18 13.45 16.00 6.00
CA PHE A 18 13.26 17.03 4.99
C PHE A 18 11.86 16.94 4.34
N GLY A 19 11.41 15.74 3.97
CA GLY A 19 10.09 15.54 3.38
C GLY A 19 8.94 15.79 4.36
N VAL A 20 9.12 15.45 5.65
CA VAL A 20 8.16 15.81 6.70
C VAL A 20 8.04 17.33 6.83
N TRP A 21 9.17 18.04 6.85
CA TRP A 21 9.17 19.51 6.86
C TRP A 21 8.46 20.10 5.66
N LEU A 22 8.68 19.56 4.46
CA LEU A 22 7.96 19.97 3.26
C LEU A 22 6.46 19.70 3.38
N SER A 23 6.05 18.54 3.90
CA SER A 23 4.62 18.18 4.06
C SER A 23 3.89 19.14 5.01
N ILE A 24 4.59 19.70 6.01
CA ILE A 24 4.01 20.72 6.91
C ILE A 24 3.76 22.04 6.16
N ASN A 25 4.64 22.38 5.22
CA ASN A 25 4.58 23.66 4.50
C ASN A 25 3.82 23.57 3.16
N ASN A 26 3.44 22.38 2.71
CA ASN A 26 2.63 22.18 1.53
C ASN A 26 1.14 22.37 1.85
N GLY A 27 0.38 22.75 0.84
CA GLY A 27 -1.08 22.83 0.95
C GLY A 27 -1.76 21.47 1.13
N ILE A 28 -3.03 21.49 1.47
CA ILE A 28 -3.87 20.29 1.62
C ILE A 28 -4.48 19.94 0.26
N SER A 29 -4.35 18.68 -0.18
CA SER A 29 -4.96 18.22 -1.42
C SER A 29 -6.48 18.07 -1.27
N HIS A 30 -7.21 18.29 -2.36
CA HIS A 30 -8.66 18.09 -2.39
C HIS A 30 -9.07 16.66 -1.99
N ASP A 31 -8.34 15.68 -2.47
CA ASP A 31 -8.60 14.27 -2.17
C ASP A 31 -8.44 13.93 -0.67
N ALA A 32 -7.62 14.68 0.07
CA ALA A 32 -7.41 14.44 1.50
C ALA A 32 -8.72 14.63 2.30
N PHE A 33 -9.56 15.59 1.92
CA PHE A 33 -10.87 15.82 2.56
C PHE A 33 -11.82 14.64 2.31
N HIS A 34 -11.93 14.21 1.06
CA HIS A 34 -12.79 13.09 0.67
C HIS A 34 -12.37 11.79 1.38
N GLU A 35 -11.08 11.52 1.37
CA GLU A 35 -10.51 10.35 2.03
C GLU A 35 -10.72 10.37 3.55
N GLN A 36 -10.61 11.54 4.19
CA GLN A 36 -10.87 11.67 5.62
C GLN A 36 -12.35 11.48 5.95
N ALA A 37 -13.24 12.02 5.12
CA ALA A 37 -14.69 11.83 5.29
C ALA A 37 -15.07 10.34 5.15
N ASN A 38 -14.49 9.65 4.15
CA ASN A 38 -14.67 8.20 3.97
C ASN A 38 -14.19 7.40 5.20
N TRP A 39 -13.06 7.80 5.78
CA TRP A 39 -12.57 7.18 7.01
C TRP A 39 -13.54 7.35 8.19
N TYR A 40 -14.07 8.56 8.41
CA TYR A 40 -15.03 8.79 9.49
C TYR A 40 -16.31 7.97 9.32
N LYS A 41 -16.82 7.83 8.09
CA LYS A 41 -17.97 6.94 7.82
C LYS A 41 -17.66 5.49 8.16
N ASN A 42 -16.45 5.02 7.87
CA ASN A 42 -16.03 3.68 8.25
C ASN A 42 -15.92 3.53 9.78
N LEU A 43 -15.40 4.52 10.50
CA LEU A 43 -15.34 4.50 11.97
C LEU A 43 -16.74 4.48 12.60
N GLU A 44 -17.68 5.27 12.08
CA GLU A 44 -19.08 5.27 12.51
C GLU A 44 -19.70 3.87 12.30
N GLY A 45 -19.53 3.28 11.10
CA GLY A 45 -20.03 1.94 10.79
C GLY A 45 -19.42 0.86 11.68
N ILE A 46 -18.10 0.91 11.94
CA ILE A 46 -17.42 -0.01 12.87
C ILE A 46 -18.00 0.13 14.29
N LYS A 47 -18.16 1.37 14.77
CA LYS A 47 -18.71 1.64 16.10
C LYS A 47 -20.13 1.12 16.22
N LEU A 48 -20.99 1.40 15.24
CA LEU A 48 -22.38 0.93 15.23
C LEU A 48 -22.45 -0.59 15.25
N PHE A 49 -21.70 -1.26 14.37
CA PHE A 49 -21.64 -2.70 14.32
C PHE A 49 -21.22 -3.34 15.66
N LEU A 50 -20.18 -2.79 16.31
CA LEU A 50 -19.67 -3.33 17.56
C LEU A 50 -20.61 -3.08 18.75
N THR A 51 -21.45 -2.03 18.69
CA THR A 51 -22.36 -1.67 19.80
C THR A 51 -23.76 -2.23 19.64
N THR A 52 -24.28 -2.32 18.43
CA THR A 52 -25.69 -2.71 18.16
C THR A 52 -25.81 -3.96 17.29
N GLY A 53 -24.75 -4.35 16.57
CA GLY A 53 -24.79 -5.39 15.54
C GLY A 53 -25.38 -4.91 14.21
N GLU A 54 -25.79 -3.63 14.10
CA GLU A 54 -26.38 -3.07 12.90
C GLU A 54 -25.32 -2.69 11.88
N TYR A 55 -25.66 -2.83 10.60
CA TYR A 55 -24.72 -2.60 9.47
C TYR A 55 -25.34 -1.83 8.30
N GLU A 56 -26.62 -1.51 8.36
CA GLU A 56 -27.38 -0.97 7.22
C GLU A 56 -26.85 0.37 6.70
N GLU A 57 -26.56 1.32 7.59
CA GLU A 57 -26.04 2.63 7.19
C GLU A 57 -24.73 2.51 6.44
N PHE A 58 -23.87 1.58 6.87
CA PHE A 58 -22.59 1.33 6.22
C PHE A 58 -22.76 0.66 4.85
N LEU A 59 -23.73 -0.27 4.71
CA LEU A 59 -24.01 -0.91 3.44
C LEU A 59 -24.61 0.03 2.40
N ASN A 60 -25.31 1.08 2.84
CA ASN A 60 -25.94 2.07 1.96
C ASN A 60 -25.01 3.24 1.57
N TYR A 61 -23.80 3.29 2.12
CA TYR A 61 -22.84 4.32 1.77
C TYR A 61 -22.31 4.12 0.34
N LYS A 62 -22.33 5.19 -0.47
CA LYS A 62 -21.97 5.14 -1.90
C LYS A 62 -20.54 4.65 -2.13
N ASP A 63 -19.59 5.12 -1.31
CA ASP A 63 -18.16 4.85 -1.47
C ASP A 63 -17.66 3.72 -0.56
N LYS A 64 -18.56 2.86 -0.09
CA LYS A 64 -18.28 1.76 0.85
C LYS A 64 -17.14 0.81 0.45
N TYR A 65 -16.86 0.68 -0.85
CA TYR A 65 -15.77 -0.14 -1.37
C TYR A 65 -14.46 0.61 -1.61
N HIS A 66 -14.44 1.92 -1.33
CA HIS A 66 -13.18 2.65 -1.33
C HIS A 66 -12.33 2.19 -0.16
N GLY A 67 -11.13 1.70 -0.47
CA GLY A 67 -10.25 1.13 0.53
C GLY A 67 -9.82 2.14 1.60
N ILE A 68 -9.81 1.68 2.84
CA ILE A 68 -9.44 2.49 4.02
C ILE A 68 -8.07 2.10 4.60
N GLY A 69 -7.38 1.14 4.00
CA GLY A 69 -6.17 0.55 4.57
C GLY A 69 -5.11 1.56 4.98
N PHE A 70 -4.91 2.62 4.19
CA PHE A 70 -3.94 3.64 4.54
C PHE A 70 -4.31 4.41 5.83
N HIS A 71 -5.61 4.56 6.12
CA HIS A 71 -6.05 5.22 7.36
C HIS A 71 -5.65 4.42 8.60
N LEU A 72 -5.61 3.09 8.52
CA LEU A 72 -5.12 2.25 9.63
C LEU A 72 -3.66 2.55 9.97
N PHE A 73 -2.85 2.95 8.98
CA PHE A 73 -1.47 3.38 9.20
C PHE A 73 -1.38 4.84 9.65
N SER A 74 -2.14 5.75 9.03
CA SER A 74 -2.05 7.20 9.29
C SER A 74 -2.74 7.64 10.58
N GLN A 75 -3.78 6.93 11.04
CA GLN A 75 -4.54 7.30 12.24
C GLN A 75 -3.70 7.41 13.51
N PRO A 76 -2.77 6.49 13.82
CA PRO A 76 -1.86 6.65 14.96
C PRO A 76 -1.01 7.92 14.87
N PHE A 77 -0.54 8.28 13.67
CA PHE A 77 0.20 9.54 13.45
C PHE A 77 -0.68 10.75 13.71
N GLN A 78 -1.91 10.75 13.19
CA GLN A 78 -2.87 11.82 13.41
C GLN A 78 -3.17 11.99 14.90
N PHE A 79 -3.38 10.91 15.63
CA PHE A 79 -3.64 10.94 17.07
C PHE A 79 -2.46 11.50 17.88
N LEU A 80 -1.23 11.11 17.53
CA LEU A 80 -0.04 11.47 18.30
C LEU A 80 0.50 12.87 17.96
N PHE A 81 0.40 13.31 16.71
CA PHE A 81 1.16 14.44 16.19
C PHE A 81 0.32 15.61 15.66
N SER A 82 -1.01 15.47 15.51
CA SER A 82 -1.82 16.57 14.94
C SER A 82 -1.78 17.83 15.78
N GLY A 83 -1.76 17.75 17.11
CA GLY A 83 -1.63 18.90 18.00
C GLY A 83 -0.28 19.63 17.81
N THR A 84 0.82 18.89 17.75
CA THR A 84 2.14 19.47 17.47
C THR A 84 2.20 20.11 16.07
N VAL A 85 1.58 19.48 15.07
CA VAL A 85 1.49 20.03 13.72
C VAL A 85 0.64 21.30 13.68
N GLU A 86 -0.44 21.38 14.47
CA GLU A 86 -1.26 22.59 14.64
C GLU A 86 -0.42 23.77 15.17
N GLU A 87 0.36 23.53 16.23
CA GLU A 87 1.26 24.54 16.80
C GLU A 87 2.34 25.03 15.82
N ILE A 88 2.94 24.12 15.04
CA ILE A 88 4.03 24.47 14.11
C ILE A 88 3.50 25.13 12.84
N SER A 89 2.40 24.64 12.27
CA SER A 89 1.87 25.09 10.98
C SER A 89 0.91 26.30 11.09
N GLY A 90 0.33 26.54 12.27
CA GLY A 90 -0.74 27.51 12.46
C GLY A 90 -2.05 27.13 11.73
N ALA A 91 -2.18 25.91 11.26
CA ALA A 91 -3.39 25.41 10.63
C ALA A 91 -4.52 25.20 11.66
N SER A 92 -5.77 25.12 11.18
CA SER A 92 -6.88 24.70 12.05
C SER A 92 -6.70 23.25 12.52
N SER A 93 -7.38 22.85 13.59
CA SER A 93 -7.31 21.47 14.12
C SER A 93 -7.66 20.41 13.07
N TYR A 94 -8.61 20.69 12.17
CA TYR A 94 -8.91 19.79 11.05
C TYR A 94 -7.83 19.83 9.96
N GLY A 95 -7.27 21.00 9.69
CA GLY A 95 -6.16 21.18 8.75
C GLY A 95 -4.89 20.43 9.21
N SER A 96 -4.53 20.56 10.49
CA SER A 96 -3.37 19.89 11.07
C SER A 96 -3.50 18.36 11.04
N LEU A 97 -4.72 17.85 11.20
CA LEU A 97 -5.02 16.42 11.06
C LEU A 97 -4.75 15.93 9.62
N LEU A 98 -5.14 16.70 8.60
CA LEU A 98 -4.88 16.36 7.19
C LEU A 98 -3.40 16.50 6.84
N ILE A 99 -2.71 17.53 7.34
CA ILE A 99 -1.25 17.68 7.19
C ILE A 99 -0.51 16.50 7.81
N THR A 100 -0.92 16.06 8.99
CA THR A 100 -0.32 14.88 9.66
C THR A 100 -0.53 13.60 8.83
N LYS A 101 -1.65 13.48 8.13
CA LYS A 101 -1.84 12.39 7.16
C LYS A 101 -0.83 12.50 6.01
N HIS A 102 -0.58 13.69 5.47
CA HIS A 102 0.44 13.90 4.43
C HIS A 102 1.85 13.51 4.92
N ILE A 103 2.19 13.87 6.15
CA ILE A 103 3.44 13.41 6.79
C ILE A 103 3.51 11.88 6.78
N SER A 104 2.44 11.20 7.14
CA SER A 104 2.41 9.73 7.15
C SER A 104 2.55 9.10 5.76
N ILE A 105 2.09 9.78 4.69
CA ILE A 105 2.33 9.37 3.31
C ILE A 105 3.82 9.40 2.99
N PHE A 106 4.50 10.50 3.35
CA PHE A 106 5.94 10.61 3.11
C PHE A 106 6.75 9.60 3.91
N VAL A 107 6.34 9.30 5.15
CA VAL A 107 6.98 8.28 5.99
C VAL A 107 6.87 6.89 5.35
N ILE A 108 5.69 6.46 4.89
CA ILE A 108 5.55 5.15 4.25
C ILE A 108 6.31 5.08 2.91
N PHE A 109 6.39 6.19 2.17
CA PHE A 109 7.22 6.31 0.97
C PHE A 109 8.71 6.11 1.29
N SER A 110 9.20 6.77 2.35
CA SER A 110 10.59 6.61 2.82
C SER A 110 10.88 5.18 3.29
N ILE A 111 9.94 4.53 3.97
CA ILE A 111 10.06 3.10 4.33
C ILE A 111 10.16 2.25 3.07
N SER A 112 9.36 2.53 2.04
CA SER A 112 9.38 1.76 0.79
C SER A 112 10.73 1.87 0.06
N ALA A 113 11.45 2.99 0.20
CA ALA A 113 12.79 3.17 -0.35
C ALA A 113 13.81 2.17 0.21
N VAL A 114 13.68 1.78 1.50
CA VAL A 114 14.48 0.70 2.09
C VAL A 114 14.24 -0.62 1.36
N PHE A 115 12.96 -0.94 1.13
CA PHE A 115 12.61 -2.18 0.44
C PHE A 115 13.00 -2.17 -1.03
N PHE A 116 12.90 -1.01 -1.70
CA PHE A 116 13.38 -0.82 -3.06
C PHE A 116 14.90 -1.07 -3.14
N TYR A 117 15.67 -0.48 -2.22
CA TYR A 117 17.11 -0.75 -2.10
C TYR A 117 17.39 -2.24 -1.91
N LEU A 118 16.68 -2.90 -1.00
CA LEU A 118 16.84 -4.33 -0.75
C LEU A 118 16.49 -5.20 -1.97
N ILE A 119 15.46 -4.83 -2.74
CA ILE A 119 15.12 -5.49 -4.01
C ILE A 119 16.26 -5.30 -5.01
N ALA A 120 16.71 -4.07 -5.23
CA ALA A 120 17.79 -3.74 -6.16
C ALA A 120 19.08 -4.51 -5.79
N LEU A 121 19.44 -4.53 -4.51
CA LEU A 121 20.62 -5.27 -4.01
C LEU A 121 20.46 -6.79 -4.18
N ASN A 122 19.24 -7.28 -3.98
CA ASN A 122 18.92 -8.70 -4.16
C ASN A 122 19.08 -9.15 -5.61
N ILE A 123 18.75 -8.28 -6.57
CA ILE A 123 18.82 -8.58 -8.00
C ILE A 123 20.24 -8.36 -8.54
N SER A 124 20.78 -7.16 -8.33
CA SER A 124 22.04 -6.75 -8.93
C SER A 124 23.30 -7.28 -8.24
N LYS A 125 23.20 -7.62 -6.93
CA LYS A 125 24.34 -7.93 -6.04
C LYS A 125 25.38 -6.81 -5.98
N ASN A 126 25.06 -5.62 -6.47
CA ASN A 126 25.95 -4.46 -6.54
C ASN A 126 25.42 -3.34 -5.65
N PHE A 127 26.21 -2.99 -4.62
CA PHE A 127 25.87 -1.97 -3.64
C PHE A 127 25.68 -0.58 -4.29
N ASN A 128 26.63 -0.16 -5.14
CA ASN A 128 26.60 1.17 -5.75
C ASN A 128 25.42 1.33 -6.71
N PHE A 129 25.14 0.29 -7.51
CA PHE A 129 23.96 0.26 -8.37
C PHE A 129 22.66 0.37 -7.56
N SER A 130 22.57 -0.35 -6.45
CA SER A 130 21.38 -0.34 -5.59
C SER A 130 21.13 1.01 -4.94
N ILE A 131 22.20 1.71 -4.53
CA ILE A 131 22.07 3.10 -4.01
C ILE A 131 21.64 4.05 -5.11
N LEU A 132 22.29 3.99 -6.29
CA LEU A 132 21.96 4.88 -7.39
C LEU A 132 20.50 4.74 -7.83
N THR A 133 20.02 3.51 -8.01
CA THR A 133 18.62 3.26 -8.40
C THR A 133 17.65 3.71 -7.31
N THR A 134 18.00 3.54 -6.03
CA THR A 134 17.17 4.02 -4.91
C THR A 134 17.17 5.56 -4.85
N ALA A 135 18.31 6.21 -5.08
CA ALA A 135 18.36 7.67 -5.17
C ALA A 135 17.44 8.19 -6.29
N ILE A 136 17.49 7.56 -7.48
CA ILE A 136 16.59 7.91 -8.59
C ILE A 136 15.12 7.72 -8.17
N TYR A 137 14.79 6.60 -7.52
CA TYR A 137 13.42 6.32 -7.04
C TYR A 137 12.88 7.42 -6.12
N ILE A 138 13.65 7.81 -5.09
CA ILE A 138 13.19 8.79 -4.10
C ILE A 138 13.23 10.24 -4.59
N THR A 139 14.05 10.54 -5.61
CA THR A 139 14.16 11.89 -6.19
C THR A 139 13.37 12.05 -7.47
N TYR A 140 12.70 10.99 -7.97
CA TYR A 140 11.88 11.09 -9.17
C TYR A 140 10.76 12.12 -8.96
N PRO A 141 10.70 13.23 -9.72
CA PRO A 141 9.86 14.38 -9.38
C PRO A 141 8.39 14.05 -9.19
N TYR A 142 7.83 13.17 -10.03
CA TYR A 142 6.44 12.74 -9.93
C TYR A 142 6.17 12.00 -8.61
N LEU A 143 7.01 11.01 -8.25
CA LEU A 143 6.82 10.24 -7.02
C LEU A 143 7.05 11.12 -5.79
N PHE A 144 8.07 11.97 -5.81
CA PHE A 144 8.39 12.88 -4.73
C PHE A 144 7.24 13.87 -4.47
N GLY A 145 6.68 14.48 -5.53
CA GLY A 145 5.55 15.40 -5.41
C GLY A 145 4.30 14.69 -4.88
N HIS A 146 3.95 13.53 -5.44
CA HIS A 146 2.83 12.74 -4.96
C HIS A 146 3.01 12.21 -3.53
N ALA A 147 4.25 11.93 -3.11
CA ALA A 147 4.54 11.51 -1.73
C ALA A 147 4.20 12.57 -0.68
N GLN A 148 4.05 13.83 -1.08
CA GLN A 148 3.65 14.89 -0.18
C GLN A 148 2.13 14.95 0.08
N ILE A 149 1.29 14.49 -0.85
CA ILE A 149 -0.15 14.80 -0.84
C ILE A 149 -1.08 13.65 -1.25
N ASN A 150 -0.59 12.57 -1.85
CA ASN A 150 -1.46 11.53 -2.43
C ASN A 150 -1.68 10.37 -1.46
N PRO A 151 -2.85 10.28 -0.79
CA PRO A 151 -3.11 9.28 0.25
C PRO A 151 -3.47 7.88 -0.29
N LYS A 152 -3.53 7.69 -1.60
CA LYS A 152 -3.89 6.42 -2.23
C LYS A 152 -2.73 5.79 -3.00
N ASP A 153 -2.22 6.49 -4.02
CA ASP A 153 -1.29 5.88 -4.98
C ASP A 153 0.10 5.65 -4.37
N ILE A 154 0.58 6.56 -3.53
CA ILE A 154 1.88 6.42 -2.89
C ILE A 154 1.88 5.32 -1.81
N PRO A 155 0.93 5.26 -0.87
CA PRO A 155 0.83 4.12 0.04
C PRO A 155 0.66 2.78 -0.70
N PHE A 156 -0.13 2.76 -1.78
CA PHE A 156 -0.31 1.59 -2.62
C PHE A 156 1.01 1.12 -3.24
N LEU A 157 1.75 2.02 -3.90
CA LEU A 157 3.08 1.73 -4.45
C LEU A 157 4.05 1.25 -3.36
N SER A 158 4.06 1.92 -2.21
CA SER A 158 4.94 1.60 -1.09
C SER A 158 4.71 0.19 -0.57
N VAL A 159 3.44 -0.17 -0.34
CA VAL A 159 3.07 -1.51 0.12
C VAL A 159 3.33 -2.57 -0.96
N TRP A 160 3.14 -2.23 -2.25
CA TRP A 160 3.48 -3.12 -3.36
C TRP A 160 4.97 -3.48 -3.37
N LEU A 161 5.86 -2.51 -3.17
CA LEU A 161 7.30 -2.74 -3.08
C LEU A 161 7.68 -3.59 -1.86
N ILE A 162 7.10 -3.31 -0.69
CA ILE A 162 7.32 -4.11 0.53
C ILE A 162 6.91 -5.56 0.27
N ASN A 163 5.75 -5.77 -0.33
CA ASN A 163 5.23 -7.07 -0.68
C ASN A 163 6.12 -7.81 -1.68
N THR A 164 6.57 -7.12 -2.73
CA THR A 164 7.49 -7.66 -3.74
C THR A 164 8.79 -8.13 -3.11
N TYR A 165 9.33 -7.41 -2.12
CA TYR A 165 10.52 -7.85 -1.40
C TYR A 165 10.29 -9.21 -0.69
N PHE A 166 9.19 -9.37 0.06
CA PHE A 166 8.90 -10.64 0.73
C PHE A 166 8.68 -11.78 -0.26
N PHE A 167 8.03 -11.49 -1.39
CA PHE A 167 7.88 -12.46 -2.46
C PHE A 167 9.24 -12.92 -3.02
N ILE A 168 10.16 -12.00 -3.32
CA ILE A 168 11.53 -12.32 -3.77
C ILE A 168 12.28 -13.17 -2.73
N VAL A 169 12.14 -12.86 -1.44
CA VAL A 169 12.78 -13.64 -0.36
C VAL A 169 12.25 -15.08 -0.36
N ILE A 170 10.94 -15.27 -0.55
CA ILE A 170 10.34 -16.60 -0.64
C ILE A 170 10.82 -17.34 -1.90
N LEU A 171 10.82 -16.69 -3.07
CA LEU A 171 11.33 -17.30 -4.30
C LEU A 171 12.79 -17.74 -4.18
N LYS A 172 13.63 -16.94 -3.50
CA LYS A 172 15.03 -17.33 -3.22
C LYS A 172 15.15 -18.55 -2.33
N SER A 173 14.31 -18.64 -1.29
CA SER A 173 14.29 -19.83 -0.44
C SER A 173 13.93 -21.09 -1.25
N PHE A 174 13.03 -20.97 -2.25
CA PHE A 174 12.75 -22.07 -3.17
C PHE A 174 13.95 -22.42 -4.06
N LEU A 175 14.61 -21.41 -4.67
CA LEU A 175 15.80 -21.63 -5.51
C LEU A 175 16.92 -22.33 -4.76
N ASN A 176 17.20 -21.88 -3.54
CA ASN A 176 18.28 -22.40 -2.70
C ASN A 176 17.90 -23.72 -2.00
N LYS A 177 16.68 -24.23 -2.20
CA LYS A 177 16.13 -25.39 -1.49
C LYS A 177 16.14 -25.26 0.02
N GLU A 178 16.07 -24.01 0.51
CA GLU A 178 16.00 -23.70 1.94
C GLU A 178 14.57 -23.82 2.48
N LYS A 179 14.45 -24.04 3.80
CA LYS A 179 13.15 -24.04 4.47
C LYS A 179 12.57 -22.64 4.49
N ILE A 180 11.35 -22.47 3.94
CA ILE A 180 10.65 -21.20 3.97
C ILE A 180 10.24 -20.87 5.41
N LYS A 181 10.57 -19.67 5.86
CA LYS A 181 10.17 -19.16 7.17
C LYS A 181 8.69 -18.78 7.12
N ILE A 182 7.88 -19.38 8.00
CA ILE A 182 6.43 -19.09 8.09
C ILE A 182 6.18 -17.60 8.27
N ARG A 183 7.03 -16.88 9.02
CA ARG A 183 6.96 -15.42 9.16
C ARG A 183 6.90 -14.69 7.82
N ASN A 184 7.69 -15.11 6.82
CA ASN A 184 7.72 -14.45 5.51
C ASN A 184 6.42 -14.71 4.74
N ILE A 185 5.78 -15.86 4.92
CA ILE A 185 4.48 -16.17 4.34
C ILE A 185 3.40 -15.31 4.97
N ILE A 186 3.39 -15.20 6.30
CA ILE A 186 2.43 -14.35 7.03
C ILE A 186 2.58 -12.89 6.61
N LEU A 187 3.82 -12.37 6.51
CA LEU A 187 4.09 -11.00 6.06
C LEU A 187 3.66 -10.79 4.60
N LEU A 188 3.93 -11.74 3.70
CA LEU A 188 3.47 -11.67 2.32
C LEU A 188 1.94 -11.59 2.27
N SER A 189 1.24 -12.46 3.01
CA SER A 189 -0.23 -12.49 3.07
C SER A 189 -0.80 -11.21 3.68
N PHE A 190 -0.18 -10.70 4.76
CA PHE A 190 -0.58 -9.45 5.38
C PHE A 190 -0.45 -8.27 4.41
N PHE A 191 0.71 -8.10 3.77
CA PHE A 191 0.90 -6.99 2.84
C PHE A 191 0.07 -7.13 1.56
N SER A 192 -0.25 -8.36 1.13
CA SER A 192 -1.21 -8.59 0.01
C SER A 192 -2.61 -8.14 0.39
N ALA A 193 -3.08 -8.50 1.58
CA ALA A 193 -4.39 -8.08 2.09
C ALA A 193 -4.43 -6.56 2.35
N TYR A 194 -3.35 -6.01 2.90
CA TYR A 194 -3.21 -4.58 3.15
C TYR A 194 -3.20 -3.77 1.84
N LEU A 195 -2.58 -4.28 0.79
CA LEU A 195 -2.62 -3.67 -0.53
C LEU A 195 -4.05 -3.57 -1.07
N ILE A 196 -4.83 -4.64 -0.92
CA ILE A 196 -6.25 -4.67 -1.30
C ILE A 196 -7.07 -3.71 -0.44
N SER A 197 -6.74 -3.57 0.86
CA SER A 197 -7.43 -2.64 1.75
C SER A 197 -7.15 -1.17 1.43
N ILE A 198 -6.04 -0.84 0.75
CA ILE A 198 -5.77 0.50 0.23
C ILE A 198 -6.54 0.72 -1.08
N ARG A 199 -6.46 -0.24 -2.00
CA ARG A 199 -7.20 -0.23 -3.28
C ARG A 199 -7.51 -1.66 -3.69
N ILE A 200 -8.73 -1.94 -4.11
CA ILE A 200 -9.15 -3.28 -4.55
C ILE A 200 -8.30 -3.80 -5.74
N SER A 201 -7.75 -2.89 -6.56
CA SER A 201 -6.80 -3.23 -7.63
C SER A 201 -5.53 -3.92 -7.11
N GLY A 202 -5.27 -3.90 -5.80
CA GLY A 202 -4.20 -4.68 -5.16
C GLY A 202 -4.27 -6.18 -5.45
N ILE A 203 -5.44 -6.69 -5.87
CA ILE A 203 -5.60 -8.08 -6.32
C ILE A 203 -4.66 -8.43 -7.50
N LEU A 204 -4.24 -7.44 -8.29
CA LEU A 204 -3.30 -7.65 -9.40
C LEU A 204 -1.92 -8.13 -8.95
N ILE A 205 -1.58 -8.04 -7.65
CA ILE A 205 -0.34 -8.60 -7.10
C ILE A 205 -0.23 -10.11 -7.32
N PHE A 206 -1.37 -10.82 -7.40
CA PHE A 206 -1.38 -12.25 -7.68
C PHE A 206 -0.89 -12.59 -9.08
N ILE A 207 -1.08 -11.69 -10.06
CA ILE A 207 -0.49 -11.83 -11.40
C ILE A 207 1.04 -11.80 -11.30
N GLN A 208 1.60 -10.87 -10.50
CA GLN A 208 3.04 -10.83 -10.24
C GLN A 208 3.54 -12.12 -9.60
N TYR A 209 2.79 -12.69 -8.64
CA TYR A 209 3.19 -13.96 -8.01
C TYR A 209 3.19 -15.11 -9.00
N PHE A 210 2.11 -15.22 -9.78
CA PHE A 210 2.01 -16.24 -10.80
C PHE A 210 3.17 -16.16 -11.81
N MET A 211 3.42 -14.97 -12.36
CA MET A 211 4.53 -14.74 -13.28
C MET A 211 5.89 -15.04 -12.66
N GLY A 212 6.12 -14.61 -11.40
CA GLY A 212 7.36 -14.89 -10.69
C GLY A 212 7.61 -16.38 -10.45
N ILE A 213 6.56 -17.16 -10.15
CA ILE A 213 6.64 -18.63 -10.00
C ILE A 213 6.91 -19.29 -11.36
N LEU A 214 6.26 -18.85 -12.45
CA LEU A 214 6.52 -19.37 -13.78
C LEU A 214 7.97 -19.15 -14.22
N ILE A 215 8.49 -17.93 -14.01
CA ILE A 215 9.89 -17.60 -14.29
C ILE A 215 10.84 -18.47 -13.46
N LEU A 216 10.55 -18.64 -12.16
CA LEU A 216 11.33 -19.50 -11.28
C LEU A 216 11.38 -20.94 -11.80
N ASN A 217 10.22 -21.50 -12.14
CA ASN A 217 10.12 -22.89 -12.58
C ASN A 217 10.85 -23.11 -13.91
N ASN A 218 10.71 -22.16 -14.83
CA ASN A 218 11.43 -22.21 -16.10
C ASN A 218 12.95 -22.11 -15.91
N TYR A 219 13.40 -21.17 -15.08
CA TYR A 219 14.82 -20.99 -14.76
C TYR A 219 15.42 -22.23 -14.05
N ALA A 220 14.72 -22.75 -13.06
CA ALA A 220 15.17 -23.91 -12.27
C ALA A 220 14.88 -25.26 -12.96
N LYS A 221 14.22 -25.26 -14.11
CA LYS A 221 13.79 -26.47 -14.85
C LYS A 221 12.98 -27.43 -13.97
N ILE A 222 12.12 -26.91 -13.11
CA ILE A 222 11.25 -27.68 -12.21
C ILE A 222 9.88 -27.83 -12.87
N ASP A 223 9.31 -29.04 -12.82
CA ASP A 223 7.93 -29.26 -13.22
C ASP A 223 6.96 -28.47 -12.33
N PHE A 224 6.09 -27.66 -12.94
CA PHE A 224 5.18 -26.77 -12.22
C PHE A 224 4.21 -27.52 -11.30
N LYS A 225 3.68 -28.65 -11.76
CA LYS A 225 2.77 -29.49 -10.99
C LYS A 225 3.47 -30.07 -9.77
N PHE A 226 4.69 -30.60 -9.94
CA PHE A 226 5.52 -31.10 -8.84
C PHE A 226 5.84 -30.00 -7.84
N PHE A 227 6.17 -28.79 -8.30
CA PHE A 227 6.42 -27.63 -7.45
C PHE A 227 5.22 -27.29 -6.59
N LEU A 228 4.01 -27.21 -7.17
CA LEU A 228 2.76 -26.91 -6.45
C LEU A 228 2.47 -27.98 -5.39
N ILE A 229 2.50 -29.25 -5.75
CA ILE A 229 2.22 -30.35 -4.82
C ILE A 229 3.18 -30.34 -3.65
N LYS A 230 4.48 -30.19 -3.90
CA LYS A 230 5.52 -30.18 -2.86
C LYS A 230 5.34 -29.03 -1.87
N ASN A 231 4.81 -27.90 -2.31
CA ASN A 231 4.70 -26.67 -1.53
C ASN A 231 3.27 -26.34 -1.12
N ILE A 232 2.31 -27.25 -1.33
CA ILE A 232 0.88 -27.03 -1.10
C ILE A 232 0.56 -26.47 0.30
N LYS A 233 1.28 -26.93 1.33
CA LYS A 233 1.10 -26.41 2.69
C LYS A 233 1.37 -24.92 2.82
N TYR A 234 2.37 -24.39 2.11
CA TYR A 234 2.71 -22.96 2.14
C TYR A 234 1.67 -22.13 1.39
N PHE A 235 1.14 -22.67 0.29
CA PHE A 235 0.03 -22.05 -0.42
C PHE A 235 -1.24 -22.01 0.43
N LEU A 236 -1.56 -23.10 1.13
CA LEU A 236 -2.71 -23.13 2.06
C LEU A 236 -2.53 -22.17 3.23
N TYR A 237 -1.36 -22.11 3.86
CA TYR A 237 -1.09 -21.11 4.89
C TYR A 237 -1.22 -19.68 4.36
N SER A 238 -0.66 -19.41 3.19
CA SER A 238 -0.78 -18.07 2.57
C SER A 238 -2.23 -17.74 2.27
N PHE A 239 -3.00 -18.67 1.74
CA PHE A 239 -4.41 -18.48 1.42
C PHE A 239 -5.25 -18.18 2.66
N VAL A 240 -5.16 -19.02 3.69
CA VAL A 240 -5.91 -18.84 4.93
C VAL A 240 -5.55 -17.52 5.62
N THR A 241 -4.26 -17.23 5.77
CA THR A 241 -3.80 -15.99 6.42
C THR A 241 -4.16 -14.76 5.60
N PHE A 242 -4.12 -14.83 4.26
CA PHE A 242 -4.53 -13.76 3.38
C PHE A 242 -6.02 -13.40 3.57
N PHE A 243 -6.93 -14.37 3.51
CA PHE A 243 -8.35 -14.10 3.70
C PHE A 243 -8.67 -13.61 5.10
N LEU A 244 -8.00 -14.15 6.13
CA LEU A 244 -8.13 -13.65 7.49
C LEU A 244 -7.77 -12.15 7.57
N PHE A 245 -6.64 -11.76 6.98
CA PHE A 245 -6.23 -10.35 6.97
C PHE A 245 -7.12 -9.47 6.09
N VAL A 246 -7.63 -9.99 4.96
CA VAL A 246 -8.62 -9.26 4.15
C VAL A 246 -9.85 -8.92 4.98
N LEU A 247 -10.38 -9.84 5.77
CA LEU A 247 -11.52 -9.59 6.65
C LEU A 247 -11.16 -8.59 7.76
N ILE A 248 -10.03 -8.77 8.44
CA ILE A 248 -9.61 -7.88 9.53
C ILE A 248 -9.44 -6.43 9.04
N LEU A 249 -8.83 -6.24 7.87
CA LEU A 249 -8.47 -4.92 7.35
C LEU A 249 -9.61 -4.21 6.60
N ASN A 250 -10.70 -4.90 6.29
CA ASN A 250 -11.83 -4.33 5.55
C ASN A 250 -13.15 -4.58 6.27
N PRO A 251 -13.55 -3.67 7.15
CA PRO A 251 -14.78 -3.80 7.93
C PRO A 251 -16.03 -4.03 7.09
N ILE A 252 -16.07 -3.50 5.87
CA ILE A 252 -17.19 -3.70 4.93
C ILE A 252 -17.50 -5.19 4.65
N PHE A 253 -16.53 -6.09 4.86
CA PHE A 253 -16.72 -7.54 4.63
C PHE A 253 -17.13 -8.31 5.89
N TRP A 254 -17.24 -7.67 7.06
CA TRP A 254 -17.56 -8.35 8.32
C TRP A 254 -18.98 -8.92 8.33
N HIS A 255 -19.93 -8.16 7.80
CA HIS A 255 -21.31 -8.62 7.68
C HIS A 255 -21.46 -9.80 6.70
N ASN A 256 -20.81 -9.68 5.54
CA ASN A 256 -20.90 -10.68 4.49
C ASN A 256 -19.58 -10.74 3.70
N PRO A 257 -18.75 -11.79 3.88
CA PRO A 257 -17.50 -11.95 3.14
C PRO A 257 -17.65 -11.99 1.61
N ILE A 258 -18.85 -12.31 1.09
CA ILE A 258 -19.14 -12.31 -0.35
C ILE A 258 -19.05 -10.89 -0.94
N GLU A 259 -19.21 -9.85 -0.11
CA GLU A 259 -19.03 -8.44 -0.50
C GLU A 259 -17.62 -8.17 -1.08
N PHE A 260 -16.64 -9.00 -0.78
CA PHE A 260 -15.32 -8.95 -1.44
C PHE A 260 -15.44 -9.09 -2.97
N PHE A 261 -16.21 -10.04 -3.45
CA PHE A 261 -16.42 -10.22 -4.90
C PHE A 261 -17.28 -9.12 -5.50
N ASN A 262 -18.28 -8.64 -4.76
CA ASN A 262 -19.11 -7.51 -5.16
C ASN A 262 -18.26 -6.23 -5.30
N SER A 263 -17.30 -6.01 -4.40
CA SER A 263 -16.38 -4.87 -4.47
C SER A 263 -15.52 -4.86 -5.74
N ILE A 264 -15.02 -6.02 -6.15
CA ILE A 264 -14.25 -6.17 -7.40
C ILE A 264 -15.15 -5.83 -8.61
N LYS A 265 -16.36 -6.40 -8.65
CA LYS A 265 -17.33 -6.14 -9.71
C LYS A 265 -17.76 -4.67 -9.77
N TRP A 266 -17.95 -4.05 -8.62
CA TRP A 266 -18.37 -2.64 -8.53
C TRP A 266 -17.25 -1.72 -9.01
N MET A 267 -16.03 -1.91 -8.50
CA MET A 267 -14.87 -1.09 -8.85
C MET A 267 -14.46 -1.24 -10.32
N SER A 268 -14.69 -2.40 -10.94
CA SER A 268 -14.42 -2.59 -12.36
C SER A 268 -15.38 -1.81 -13.29
N LYS A 269 -16.54 -1.38 -12.76
CA LYS A 269 -17.55 -0.59 -13.48
C LYS A 269 -17.57 0.89 -13.09
N TYR A 270 -16.77 1.26 -12.06
CA TYR A 270 -16.74 2.61 -11.56
C TYR A 270 -16.03 3.50 -12.56
N GLN A 271 -16.80 4.33 -13.20
CA GLN A 271 -16.31 5.35 -14.11
C GLN A 271 -16.83 6.70 -13.63
N GLN A 272 -15.90 7.59 -13.30
CA GLN A 272 -16.25 9.00 -13.09
C GLN A 272 -16.22 9.71 -14.45
N ASP A 273 -17.35 10.29 -14.82
CA ASP A 273 -17.43 11.13 -16.03
C ASP A 273 -16.82 12.50 -15.71
N VAL A 274 -15.49 12.53 -15.66
CA VAL A 274 -14.73 13.75 -15.41
C VAL A 274 -14.18 14.31 -16.71
N CYS A 275 -14.08 15.63 -16.76
CA CYS A 275 -13.37 16.32 -17.84
C CYS A 275 -11.87 15.99 -17.77
N THR A 276 -11.36 15.36 -18.81
CA THR A 276 -9.93 15.07 -18.97
C THR A 276 -9.38 15.94 -20.10
N LEU A 277 -8.33 16.70 -19.81
CA LEU A 277 -7.67 17.53 -20.82
C LEU A 277 -6.88 16.62 -21.78
N THR A 278 -7.41 16.45 -22.99
CA THR A 278 -6.79 15.63 -24.02
C THR A 278 -6.56 16.48 -25.26
N LEU A 279 -5.31 16.60 -25.71
CA LEU A 279 -4.91 17.43 -26.87
C LEU A 279 -5.44 18.88 -26.79
N GLY A 280 -5.45 19.47 -25.59
CA GLY A 280 -5.91 20.84 -25.36
C GLY A 280 -7.43 21.01 -25.22
N ASN A 281 -8.22 19.94 -25.37
CA ASN A 281 -9.68 19.95 -25.23
C ASN A 281 -10.13 19.18 -23.99
N CYS A 282 -11.19 19.66 -23.34
CA CYS A 282 -11.85 18.93 -22.28
C CYS A 282 -12.72 17.83 -22.89
N MET A 283 -12.32 16.58 -22.75
CA MET A 283 -13.10 15.41 -23.16
C MET A 283 -13.62 14.67 -21.93
N LYS A 284 -14.85 14.19 -22.00
CA LYS A 284 -15.38 13.32 -20.97
C LYS A 284 -14.60 12.02 -20.95
N SER A 285 -14.24 11.52 -19.77
CA SER A 285 -13.41 10.29 -19.60
C SER A 285 -14.00 9.06 -20.31
N LEU A 286 -15.32 8.99 -20.45
CA LEU A 286 -16.03 7.95 -21.17
C LEU A 286 -15.86 8.02 -22.71
N ASN A 287 -15.47 9.17 -23.25
CA ASN A 287 -15.33 9.44 -24.68
C ASN A 287 -13.86 9.55 -25.14
N LEU A 288 -12.93 9.11 -24.28
CA LEU A 288 -11.52 9.07 -24.65
C LEU A 288 -11.30 7.95 -25.71
N PRO A 289 -10.47 8.20 -26.74
CA PRO A 289 -10.17 7.21 -27.78
C PRO A 289 -9.40 6.00 -27.23
#